data_21055e89d91eb13ec0a5cdf0081a4ff0
#
_entry.id   21055e89d91eb13ec0a5cdf0081a4ff0
#
_cell.length_a   1.000
_cell.length_b   1.000
_cell.length_c   1.000
_cell.angle_alpha   90.00
_cell.angle_beta   90.00
_cell.angle_gamma   90.00
#
_symmetry.space_group_name_H-M   'P 1'
#
loop_
_entity.id
_entity.type
_entity.pdbx_description
1 polymer ?
#
loop_
_entity_poly.entity_id
_entity_poly.type
_entity_poly.pdbx_seq_one_letter_code
_entity_poly.pdbx_strand_id
1 'polypeptide(L)'
;MKISQLSAHCGLSAHTLRFYEKNGLIESSERSASGYRRYSEADIRRVEFVKTARDAGFSLDEIAQLLSIRLDRDHHTCEEVTSITRHKLESINEKIAQLEEIRQSLQLLLKSCDGGMDSAVHCSIIEALDAGKVPVEEEIV
;
A
#
# COMPACT_ATOMS: atom_id res chain seq x y z
N MET A 1 -26.08 -1.33 11.74
CA MET A 1 -25.67 -0.45 10.63
C MET A 1 -25.57 -1.26 9.35
N LYS A 2 -26.15 -0.77 8.28
CA LYS A 2 -26.05 -1.39 6.95
C LYS A 2 -24.72 -1.02 6.29
N ILE A 3 -24.32 -1.78 5.24
CA ILE A 3 -23.05 -1.53 4.54
C ILE A 3 -22.94 -0.10 3.98
N SER A 4 -24.04 0.48 3.50
CA SER A 4 -24.03 1.86 3.00
C SER A 4 -23.76 2.88 4.11
N GLN A 5 -24.28 2.63 5.30
CA GLN A 5 -24.05 3.46 6.47
C GLN A 5 -22.61 3.30 6.98
N LEU A 6 -22.10 2.07 6.98
CA LEU A 6 -20.72 1.76 7.35
C LEU A 6 -19.74 2.44 6.37
N SER A 7 -20.04 2.38 5.08
CA SER A 7 -19.25 3.05 4.04
C SER A 7 -19.14 4.55 4.31
N ALA A 8 -20.28 5.20 4.60
CA ALA A 8 -20.30 6.63 4.91
C ALA A 8 -19.54 6.95 6.20
N HIS A 9 -19.68 6.11 7.23
CA HIS A 9 -19.05 6.31 8.53
C HIS A 9 -17.53 6.18 8.46
N CYS A 10 -17.04 5.16 7.75
CA CYS A 10 -15.59 4.85 7.68
C CYS A 10 -14.88 5.55 6.52
N GLY A 11 -15.62 6.18 5.61
CA GLY A 11 -15.03 6.82 4.43
C GLY A 11 -14.47 5.82 3.42
N LEU A 12 -14.96 4.58 3.42
CA LEU A 12 -14.57 3.53 2.48
C LEU A 12 -15.73 3.21 1.56
N SER A 13 -15.44 2.88 0.30
CA SER A 13 -16.49 2.47 -0.63
C SER A 13 -17.07 1.10 -0.23
N ALA A 14 -18.33 0.86 -0.59
CA ALA A 14 -18.96 -0.44 -0.39
C ALA A 14 -18.16 -1.55 -1.10
N HIS A 15 -17.57 -1.25 -2.25
CA HIS A 15 -16.70 -2.17 -3.00
C HIS A 15 -15.46 -2.56 -2.17
N THR A 16 -14.81 -1.60 -1.54
CA THR A 16 -13.64 -1.85 -0.68
C THR A 16 -14.02 -2.69 0.53
N LEU A 17 -15.16 -2.39 1.16
CA LEU A 17 -15.67 -3.16 2.31
C LEU A 17 -15.95 -4.61 1.92
N ARG A 18 -16.58 -4.85 0.77
CA ARG A 18 -16.84 -6.20 0.26
C ARG A 18 -15.54 -6.93 -0.06
N PHE A 19 -14.54 -6.22 -0.58
CA PHE A 19 -13.20 -6.78 -0.83
C PHE A 19 -12.56 -7.24 0.47
N TYR A 20 -12.59 -6.43 1.53
CA TYR A 20 -12.06 -6.81 2.84
C TYR A 20 -12.81 -8.00 3.43
N GLU A 21 -14.13 -8.03 3.27
CA GLU A 21 -14.96 -9.14 3.73
C GLU A 21 -14.62 -10.43 2.99
N LYS A 22 -14.44 -10.35 1.67
CA LYS A 22 -14.05 -11.50 0.84
C LYS A 22 -12.69 -12.06 1.27
N ASN A 23 -11.78 -11.21 1.74
CA ASN A 23 -10.46 -11.62 2.21
C ASN A 23 -10.42 -11.97 3.70
N GLY A 24 -11.57 -12.03 4.36
CA GLY A 24 -11.67 -12.45 5.76
C GLY A 24 -11.19 -11.42 6.79
N LEU A 25 -10.95 -10.18 6.38
CA LEU A 25 -10.47 -9.12 7.28
C LEU A 25 -11.60 -8.52 8.10
N ILE A 26 -12.80 -8.47 7.55
CA ILE A 26 -14.00 -7.99 8.23
C ILE A 26 -15.15 -8.96 7.97
N GLU A 27 -16.14 -8.94 8.82
CA GLU A 27 -17.38 -9.68 8.65
C GLU A 27 -18.53 -8.95 9.33
N SER A 28 -19.74 -9.19 8.86
CA SER A 28 -20.91 -8.73 9.57
C SER A 28 -21.27 -9.73 10.66
N SER A 29 -21.37 -9.26 11.91
CA SER A 29 -21.72 -10.11 13.03
C SER A 29 -23.22 -10.39 13.10
N GLU A 30 -24.05 -9.63 12.39
CA GLU A 30 -25.50 -9.69 12.40
C GLU A 30 -26.10 -9.69 11.00
N ARG A 31 -27.29 -10.28 10.87
CA ARG A 31 -28.10 -10.19 9.67
C ARG A 31 -29.51 -9.74 10.04
N SER A 32 -30.15 -8.93 9.19
CA SER A 32 -31.53 -8.55 9.35
C SER A 32 -32.47 -9.75 9.10
N ALA A 33 -33.74 -9.60 9.47
CA ALA A 33 -34.76 -10.63 9.21
C ALA A 33 -34.91 -10.98 7.73
N SER A 34 -34.57 -10.04 6.82
CA SER A 34 -34.58 -10.25 5.36
C SER A 34 -33.26 -10.75 4.81
N GLY A 35 -32.28 -11.10 5.67
CA GLY A 35 -30.99 -11.66 5.27
C GLY A 35 -29.92 -10.64 4.91
N TYR A 36 -30.18 -9.34 5.04
CA TYR A 36 -29.20 -8.30 4.79
C TYR A 36 -28.16 -8.22 5.91
N ARG A 37 -26.94 -7.93 5.54
CA ARG A 37 -25.82 -7.77 6.49
C ARG A 37 -26.01 -6.53 7.35
N ARG A 38 -25.75 -6.69 8.66
CA ARG A 38 -25.73 -5.60 9.62
C ARG A 38 -24.42 -5.62 10.38
N TYR A 39 -23.90 -4.44 10.66
CA TYR A 39 -22.61 -4.25 11.33
C TYR A 39 -22.85 -3.65 12.71
N SER A 40 -22.28 -4.31 13.73
CA SER A 40 -22.29 -3.86 15.12
C SER A 40 -21.21 -2.81 15.36
N GLU A 41 -21.19 -2.22 16.58
CA GLU A 41 -20.10 -1.32 16.97
C GLU A 41 -18.76 -2.02 16.97
N ALA A 42 -18.72 -3.29 17.36
CA ALA A 42 -17.49 -4.09 17.32
C ALA A 42 -17.00 -4.27 15.87
N ASP A 43 -17.92 -4.51 14.95
CA ASP A 43 -17.60 -4.60 13.52
C ASP A 43 -17.03 -3.27 12.99
N ILE A 44 -17.62 -2.15 13.39
CA ILE A 44 -17.17 -0.82 13.01
C ILE A 44 -15.73 -0.59 13.49
N ARG A 45 -15.44 -0.91 14.76
CA ARG A 45 -14.08 -0.78 15.31
C ARG A 45 -13.08 -1.65 14.55
N ARG A 46 -13.49 -2.85 14.15
CA ARG A 46 -12.64 -3.75 13.36
C ARG A 46 -12.35 -3.16 11.99
N VAL A 47 -13.36 -2.60 11.33
CA VAL A 47 -13.19 -1.93 10.03
C VAL A 47 -12.24 -0.73 10.15
N GLU A 48 -12.39 0.07 11.20
CA GLU A 48 -11.50 1.20 11.46
C GLU A 48 -10.07 0.74 11.70
N PHE A 49 -9.89 -0.36 12.42
CA PHE A 49 -8.58 -0.97 12.63
C PHE A 49 -7.94 -1.37 11.30
N VAL A 50 -8.69 -2.07 10.44
CA VAL A 50 -8.22 -2.50 9.12
C VAL A 50 -7.85 -1.29 8.26
N LYS A 51 -8.71 -0.28 8.22
CA LYS A 51 -8.46 0.94 7.48
C LYS A 51 -7.18 1.64 7.94
N THR A 52 -7.03 1.83 9.24
CA THR A 52 -5.86 2.49 9.82
C THR A 52 -4.59 1.73 9.53
N ALA A 53 -4.61 0.41 9.67
CA ALA A 53 -3.45 -0.43 9.36
C ALA A 53 -3.11 -0.38 7.86
N ARG A 54 -4.12 -0.36 7.00
CA ARG A 54 -3.93 -0.23 5.56
C ARG A 54 -3.30 1.12 5.20
N ASP A 55 -3.79 2.20 5.79
CA ASP A 55 -3.27 3.54 5.58
C ASP A 55 -1.83 3.67 6.10
N ALA A 56 -1.47 2.92 7.13
CA ALA A 56 -0.11 2.86 7.66
C ALA A 56 0.85 2.04 6.77
N GLY A 57 0.32 1.37 5.75
CA GLY A 57 1.14 0.64 4.78
C GLY A 57 1.21 -0.87 4.97
N PHE A 58 0.49 -1.43 5.93
CA PHE A 58 0.47 -2.90 6.11
C PHE A 58 -0.24 -3.58 4.95
N SER A 59 0.27 -4.75 4.54
CA SER A 59 -0.36 -5.60 3.55
C SER A 59 -1.58 -6.31 4.14
N LEU A 60 -2.41 -6.91 3.29
CA LEU A 60 -3.57 -7.68 3.75
C LEU A 60 -3.15 -8.85 4.66
N ASP A 61 -2.08 -9.54 4.33
CA ASP A 61 -1.55 -10.64 5.15
C ASP A 61 -1.05 -10.16 6.50
N GLU A 62 -0.35 -9.04 6.52
CA GLU A 62 0.12 -8.41 7.76
C GLU A 62 -1.05 -7.96 8.63
N ILE A 63 -2.09 -7.39 8.02
CA ILE A 63 -3.31 -6.98 8.73
C ILE A 63 -4.01 -8.21 9.33
N ALA A 64 -4.06 -9.31 8.60
CA ALA A 64 -4.62 -10.56 9.11
C ALA A 64 -3.88 -11.06 10.35
N GLN A 65 -2.54 -10.98 10.35
CA GLN A 65 -1.72 -11.31 11.52
C GLN A 65 -2.02 -10.38 12.70
N LEU A 66 -2.10 -9.07 12.45
CA LEU A 66 -2.41 -8.09 13.48
C LEU A 66 -3.81 -8.29 14.07
N LEU A 67 -4.79 -8.65 13.24
CA LEU A 67 -6.14 -8.97 13.70
C LEU A 67 -6.14 -10.21 14.57
N SER A 68 -5.38 -11.23 14.21
CA SER A 68 -5.22 -12.46 15.00
C SER A 68 -4.68 -12.17 16.40
N ILE A 69 -3.67 -11.29 16.49
CA ILE A 69 -3.11 -10.85 17.77
C ILE A 69 -4.14 -10.04 18.56
N ARG A 70 -4.85 -9.13 17.88
CA ARG A 70 -5.87 -8.29 18.50
C ARG A 70 -7.00 -9.10 19.15
N LEU A 71 -7.38 -10.23 18.53
CA LEU A 71 -8.43 -11.10 19.03
C LEU A 71 -7.99 -11.92 20.24
N ASP A 72 -6.70 -12.12 20.45
CA ASP A 72 -6.15 -12.98 21.49
C ASP A 72 -4.93 -12.34 22.19
N ARG A 73 -5.13 -11.10 22.65
CA ARG A 73 -4.05 -10.28 23.25
C ARG A 73 -3.34 -10.95 24.41
N ASP A 74 -4.06 -11.74 25.21
CA ASP A 74 -3.51 -12.40 26.39
C ASP A 74 -2.45 -13.45 26.06
N HIS A 75 -2.48 -14.02 24.86
CA HIS A 75 -1.54 -15.05 24.41
C HIS A 75 -0.47 -14.50 23.46
N HIS A 76 -0.40 -13.18 23.29
CA HIS A 76 0.56 -12.51 22.41
C HIS A 76 1.31 -11.41 23.17
N THR A 77 2.48 -11.05 22.67
CA THR A 77 3.31 -10.01 23.26
C THR A 77 3.34 -8.76 22.39
N CYS A 78 3.65 -7.62 23.02
CA CYS A 78 3.90 -6.37 22.30
C CYS A 78 5.13 -6.52 21.38
N GLU A 79 6.08 -7.38 21.75
CA GLU A 79 7.25 -7.66 20.92
C GLU A 79 6.88 -8.26 19.57
N GLU A 80 5.87 -9.15 19.54
CA GLU A 80 5.37 -9.71 18.26
C GLU A 80 4.86 -8.62 17.33
N VAL A 81 4.08 -7.67 17.86
CA VAL A 81 3.56 -6.55 17.09
C VAL A 81 4.69 -5.63 16.64
N THR A 82 5.63 -5.36 17.52
CA THR A 82 6.82 -4.55 17.23
C THR A 82 7.66 -5.19 16.12
N SER A 83 7.82 -6.51 16.15
CA SER A 83 8.55 -7.25 15.13
C SER A 83 7.92 -7.12 13.75
N ILE A 84 6.59 -7.30 13.67
CA ILE A 84 5.84 -7.12 12.41
C ILE A 84 6.04 -5.69 11.87
N THR A 85 5.92 -4.71 12.75
CA THR A 85 6.06 -3.29 12.39
C THR A 85 7.48 -2.96 11.92
N ARG A 86 8.50 -3.50 12.62
CA ARG A 86 9.90 -3.29 12.26
C ARG A 86 10.22 -3.90 10.90
N HIS A 87 9.75 -5.11 10.61
CA HIS A 87 9.91 -5.75 9.31
C HIS A 87 9.28 -4.90 8.19
N LYS A 88 8.11 -4.34 8.47
CA LYS A 88 7.43 -3.46 7.51
C LYS A 88 8.25 -2.22 7.24
N LEU A 89 8.79 -1.59 8.29
CA LEU A 89 9.63 -0.40 8.17
C LEU A 89 10.90 -0.69 7.35
N GLU A 90 11.56 -1.81 7.61
CA GLU A 90 12.75 -2.22 6.85
C GLU A 90 12.42 -2.40 5.36
N SER A 91 11.30 -3.05 5.05
CA SER A 91 10.83 -3.21 3.67
C SER A 91 10.56 -1.87 2.98
N ILE A 92 9.95 -0.92 3.69
CA ILE A 92 9.69 0.42 3.17
C ILE A 92 11.00 1.16 2.92
N ASN A 93 11.97 1.08 3.84
CA ASN A 93 13.28 1.72 3.67
C ASN A 93 14.03 1.19 2.44
N GLU A 94 13.94 -0.12 2.18
CA GLU A 94 14.50 -0.73 0.97
C GLU A 94 13.84 -0.19 -0.30
N LYS A 95 12.51 -0.05 -0.29
CA LYS A 95 11.76 0.51 -1.42
C LYS A 95 12.11 1.97 -1.67
N ILE A 96 12.29 2.75 -0.61
CA ILE A 96 12.73 4.15 -0.72
C ILE A 96 14.10 4.22 -1.38
N ALA A 97 15.05 3.38 -0.94
CA ALA A 97 16.39 3.33 -1.54
C ALA A 97 16.33 2.96 -3.02
N GLN A 98 15.50 1.97 -3.39
CA GLN A 98 15.31 1.57 -4.79
C GLN A 98 14.69 2.71 -5.62
N LEU A 99 13.70 3.42 -5.07
CA LEU A 99 13.08 4.56 -5.74
C LEU A 99 14.06 5.71 -5.91
N GLU A 100 14.94 5.94 -4.95
CA GLU A 100 16.00 6.96 -5.05
C GLU A 100 16.98 6.64 -6.16
N GLU A 101 17.36 5.37 -6.32
CA GLU A 101 18.21 4.92 -7.42
C GLU A 101 17.53 5.15 -8.77
N ILE A 102 16.25 4.81 -8.88
CA ILE A 102 15.46 5.04 -10.10
C ILE A 102 15.37 6.53 -10.40
N ARG A 103 15.10 7.34 -9.38
CA ARG A 103 15.03 8.80 -9.51
C ARG A 103 16.36 9.36 -10.04
N GLN A 104 17.46 8.93 -9.46
CA GLN A 104 18.79 9.35 -9.89
C GLN A 104 19.04 8.97 -11.35
N SER A 105 18.69 7.76 -11.75
CA SER A 105 18.80 7.31 -13.14
C SER A 105 18.02 8.20 -14.10
N LEU A 106 16.76 8.53 -13.72
CA LEU A 106 15.92 9.40 -14.54
C LEU A 106 16.47 10.81 -14.63
N GLN A 107 17.01 11.34 -13.53
CA GLN A 107 17.65 12.66 -13.51
C GLN A 107 18.87 12.71 -14.44
N LEU A 108 19.67 11.64 -14.46
CA LEU A 108 20.82 11.53 -15.35
C LEU A 108 20.37 11.46 -16.82
N LEU A 109 19.33 10.72 -17.12
CA LEU A 109 18.76 10.66 -18.47
C LEU A 109 18.25 12.04 -18.90
N LEU A 110 17.56 12.77 -18.03
CA LEU A 110 17.07 14.13 -18.35
C LEU A 110 18.23 15.08 -18.60
N LYS A 111 19.31 14.99 -17.85
CA LYS A 111 20.50 15.83 -18.05
C LYS A 111 21.22 15.55 -19.37
N SER A 112 21.11 14.33 -19.90
CA SER A 112 21.77 13.92 -21.13
C SER A 112 21.10 14.47 -22.40
N CYS A 113 19.87 14.98 -22.27
CA CYS A 113 19.10 15.49 -23.41
C CYS A 113 18.53 16.88 -23.10
N ASP A 114 18.61 17.80 -24.07
CA ASP A 114 18.10 19.17 -23.91
C ASP A 114 16.58 19.31 -24.10
N GLY A 115 15.91 18.24 -24.51
CA GLY A 115 14.44 18.22 -24.61
C GLY A 115 13.86 19.02 -25.76
N GLY A 116 14.61 19.22 -26.84
CA GLY A 116 14.15 19.99 -27.99
C GLY A 116 12.98 19.38 -28.76
N MET A 117 12.37 20.19 -29.62
CA MET A 117 11.24 19.80 -30.48
C MET A 117 11.66 19.01 -31.72
N ASP A 118 12.92 18.75 -31.90
CA ASP A 118 13.47 18.03 -33.04
C ASP A 118 13.12 16.53 -32.99
N SER A 119 13.36 15.85 -34.12
CA SER A 119 13.17 14.43 -34.21
C SER A 119 14.00 13.68 -33.15
N ALA A 120 13.44 12.61 -32.59
CA ALA A 120 14.12 11.77 -31.60
C ALA A 120 15.27 10.91 -32.18
N VAL A 121 15.63 11.09 -33.45
CA VAL A 121 16.69 10.30 -34.11
C VAL A 121 18.03 10.42 -33.34
N HIS A 122 18.34 11.59 -32.79
CA HIS A 122 19.55 11.82 -32.01
C HIS A 122 19.29 12.06 -30.53
N CYS A 123 18.16 11.57 -30.02
CA CYS A 123 17.82 11.73 -28.61
C CYS A 123 18.76 10.88 -27.73
N SER A 124 19.51 11.52 -26.85
CA SER A 124 20.46 10.86 -25.96
C SER A 124 19.79 9.85 -25.01
N ILE A 125 18.55 10.13 -24.63
CA ILE A 125 17.78 9.22 -23.76
C ILE A 125 17.51 7.91 -24.52
N ILE A 126 16.99 7.99 -25.73
CA ILE A 126 16.69 6.81 -26.56
C ILE A 126 17.98 6.03 -26.84
N GLU A 127 19.08 6.72 -27.16
CA GLU A 127 20.36 6.08 -27.41
C GLU A 127 20.88 5.34 -26.18
N ALA A 128 20.76 5.94 -24.99
CA ALA A 128 21.18 5.32 -23.73
C ALA A 128 20.37 4.06 -23.45
N LEU A 129 19.06 4.11 -23.63
CA LEU A 129 18.16 2.97 -23.40
C LEU A 129 18.44 1.85 -24.42
N ASP A 130 18.68 2.19 -25.69
CA ASP A 130 19.03 1.23 -26.73
C ASP A 130 20.38 0.56 -26.43
N ALA A 131 21.31 1.30 -25.85
CA ALA A 131 22.62 0.75 -25.45
C ALA A 131 22.55 -0.07 -24.16
N GLY A 132 21.39 -0.11 -23.50
CA GLY A 132 21.19 -0.89 -22.28
C GLY A 132 21.86 -0.29 -21.04
N LYS A 133 22.08 1.01 -21.02
CA LYS A 133 22.72 1.66 -19.86
C LYS A 133 22.29 3.09 -19.68
N VAL A 134 22.29 3.52 -18.42
CA VAL A 134 22.02 4.92 -18.04
C VAL A 134 23.38 5.64 -17.97
N PRO A 135 23.49 6.89 -18.50
CA PRO A 135 24.73 7.64 -18.42
C PRO A 135 25.10 7.91 -16.95
N VAL A 136 26.42 7.92 -16.67
CA VAL A 136 26.92 8.34 -15.36
C VAL A 136 27.15 9.84 -15.39
N GLU A 137 27.19 10.48 -14.22
CA GLU A 137 27.35 11.94 -14.11
C GLU A 137 28.56 12.47 -14.83
N GLU A 138 29.68 11.69 -14.85
CA GLU A 138 30.93 12.03 -15.49
C GLU A 138 30.82 12.07 -17.02
N GLU A 139 29.88 11.39 -17.63
CA GLU A 139 29.63 11.32 -19.07
C GLU A 139 28.75 12.47 -19.58
N ILE A 140 28.14 13.22 -18.67
CA ILE A 140 27.22 14.33 -18.98
C ILE A 140 28.02 15.64 -18.87
N VAL A 141 28.27 16.25 -20.01
CA VAL A 141 29.05 17.50 -20.07
C VAL A 141 28.15 18.67 -20.41
#